data_ae1b38ec8624f2b3412d366e959d1ffb
#
_entry.id   ae1b38ec8624f2b3412d366e959d1ffb
#
_cell.length_a   1.000
_cell.length_b   1.000
_cell.length_c   1.000
_cell.angle_alpha   90.00
_cell.angle_beta   90.00
_cell.angle_gamma   90.00
#
_symmetry.space_group_name_H-M   'P 1'
#
loop_
_entity.id
_entity.type
_entity.pdbx_description
1 polymer ?
#
loop_
_entity_poly.entity_id
_entity_poly.type
_entity_poly.pdbx_seq_one_letter_code
_entity_poly.pdbx_strand_id
1 'polypeptide(L)'
;MTLHAIRMATGRDASEIGRLLTLLGHPTAAESIVARWQEWVAAGNSGLVAPGAEGTLAGVATLHQMTVLHRPLPVGRITALVVDASMRGRGVGTALVAAAETALLGSGCGWLEITSNASLAAAHAFYERLGYERTSVRLVKLLGPAKPEES
;
A
#
# COMPACT_ATOMS: atom_id res chain seq x y z
N MET A 1 17.09 2.54 -18.07
CA MET A 1 16.02 2.21 -17.12
C MET A 1 16.39 2.72 -15.74
N THR A 2 15.57 3.56 -15.17
CA THR A 2 15.85 4.11 -13.85
C THR A 2 15.48 3.09 -12.78
N LEU A 3 16.46 2.73 -11.93
CA LEU A 3 16.19 1.89 -10.78
C LEU A 3 15.69 2.78 -9.64
N HIS A 4 14.56 2.40 -9.08
CA HIS A 4 14.02 3.09 -7.92
C HIS A 4 14.50 2.39 -6.65
N ALA A 5 15.14 3.15 -5.77
CA ALA A 5 15.64 2.64 -4.49
C ALA A 5 14.47 2.52 -3.51
N ILE A 6 13.84 1.35 -3.48
CA ILE A 6 12.74 1.09 -2.54
C ILE A 6 13.35 0.72 -1.18
N ARG A 7 12.82 1.30 -0.11
CA ARG A 7 13.23 0.98 1.25
C ARG A 7 12.01 0.85 2.17
N MET A 8 12.22 0.30 3.35
CA MET A 8 11.18 0.25 4.37
C MET A 8 10.87 1.65 4.87
N ALA A 9 9.59 1.91 5.07
CA ALA A 9 9.12 3.16 5.68
C ALA A 9 9.42 3.16 7.18
N THR A 10 9.68 4.35 7.70
CA THR A 10 9.81 4.59 9.14
C THR A 10 8.86 5.71 9.56
N GLY A 11 8.72 5.94 10.87
CA GLY A 11 7.90 7.06 11.37
C GLY A 11 8.35 8.43 10.88
N ARG A 12 9.61 8.54 10.44
CA ARG A 12 10.13 9.79 9.87
C ARG A 12 9.51 10.13 8.52
N ASP A 13 8.91 9.14 7.85
CA ASP A 13 8.25 9.34 6.55
C ASP A 13 6.81 9.83 6.69
N ALA A 14 6.31 10.03 7.92
CA ALA A 14 4.90 10.31 8.18
C ALA A 14 4.33 11.50 7.39
N SER A 15 5.08 12.59 7.28
CA SER A 15 4.63 13.79 6.56
C SER A 15 4.39 13.49 5.08
N GLU A 16 5.36 12.84 4.42
CA GLU A 16 5.26 12.50 3.01
C GLU A 16 4.25 11.38 2.75
N ILE A 17 4.17 10.40 3.64
CA ILE A 17 3.15 9.35 3.55
C ILE A 17 1.75 9.97 3.64
N GLY A 18 1.55 10.89 4.59
CA GLY A 18 0.28 11.61 4.73
C GLY A 18 -0.09 12.40 3.47
N ARG A 19 0.88 13.06 2.87
CA ARG A 19 0.68 13.79 1.62
C ARG A 19 0.22 12.83 0.49
N LEU A 20 0.90 11.69 0.35
CA LEU A 20 0.57 10.72 -0.70
C LEU A 20 -0.78 10.05 -0.47
N LEU A 21 -1.11 9.69 0.78
CA LEU A 21 -2.43 9.12 1.10
C LEU A 21 -3.56 10.13 0.83
N THR A 22 -3.30 11.40 1.07
CA THR A 22 -4.26 12.47 0.76
C THR A 22 -4.50 12.56 -0.75
N LEU A 23 -3.45 12.39 -1.57
CA LEU A 23 -3.60 12.32 -3.03
C LEU A 23 -4.45 11.13 -3.47
N LEU A 24 -4.42 10.04 -2.74
CA LEU A 24 -5.22 8.86 -3.02
C LEU A 24 -6.72 9.06 -2.69
N GLY A 25 -7.04 10.13 -1.97
CA GLY A 25 -8.41 10.41 -1.54
C GLY A 25 -8.68 10.09 -0.07
N HIS A 26 -7.63 9.79 0.71
CA HIS A 26 -7.73 9.51 2.13
C HIS A 26 -6.96 10.57 2.92
N PRO A 27 -7.59 11.73 3.24
CA PRO A 27 -6.92 12.78 4.01
C PRO A 27 -6.36 12.23 5.30
N THR A 28 -5.03 12.29 5.45
CA THR A 28 -4.33 11.68 6.57
C THR A 28 -3.25 12.63 7.07
N ALA A 29 -3.39 13.10 8.31
CA ALA A 29 -2.44 14.01 8.91
C ALA A 29 -1.19 13.26 9.39
N ALA A 30 -0.04 13.90 9.24
CA ALA A 30 1.24 13.33 9.70
C ALA A 30 1.21 12.97 11.18
N GLU A 31 0.59 13.82 12.01
CA GLU A 31 0.45 13.59 13.45
C GLU A 31 -0.31 12.29 13.76
N SER A 32 -1.34 11.99 12.98
CA SER A 32 -2.11 10.75 13.14
C SER A 32 -1.26 9.53 12.80
N ILE A 33 -0.42 9.63 11.78
CA ILE A 33 0.48 8.55 11.38
C ILE A 33 1.51 8.30 12.47
N VAL A 34 2.16 9.36 12.98
CA VAL A 34 3.15 9.25 14.05
C VAL A 34 2.53 8.62 15.30
N ALA A 35 1.34 9.09 15.70
CA ALA A 35 0.66 8.61 16.90
C ALA A 35 0.31 7.12 16.83
N ARG A 36 0.02 6.60 15.65
CA ARG A 36 -0.41 5.21 15.44
C ARG A 36 0.68 4.28 14.94
N TRP A 37 1.88 4.80 14.67
CA TRP A 37 2.91 4.03 13.96
C TRP A 37 3.28 2.71 14.65
N GLN A 38 3.57 2.76 15.96
CA GLN A 38 3.99 1.56 16.69
C GLN A 38 2.87 0.51 16.75
N GLU A 39 1.65 0.95 17.01
CA GLU A 39 0.48 0.07 17.02
C GLU A 39 0.23 -0.53 15.64
N TRP A 40 0.38 0.28 14.59
CA TRP A 40 0.19 -0.15 13.21
C TRP A 40 1.21 -1.25 12.85
N VAL A 41 2.47 -1.05 13.17
CA VAL A 41 3.52 -2.05 12.92
C VAL A 41 3.26 -3.32 13.75
N ALA A 42 2.90 -3.16 15.02
CA ALA A 42 2.62 -4.30 15.91
C ALA A 42 1.44 -5.13 15.42
N ALA A 43 0.50 -4.52 14.71
CA ALA A 43 -0.68 -5.21 14.15
C ALA A 43 -0.38 -5.98 12.84
N GLY A 44 0.87 -6.06 12.42
CA GLY A 44 1.26 -6.80 11.20
C GLY A 44 1.35 -5.94 9.95
N ASN A 45 1.47 -4.64 10.11
CA ASN A 45 1.56 -3.71 8.99
C ASN A 45 2.99 -3.23 8.77
N SER A 46 3.31 -2.88 7.54
CA SER A 46 4.58 -2.28 7.16
C SER A 46 4.39 -1.37 5.96
N GLY A 47 5.41 -0.62 5.63
CA GLY A 47 5.38 0.25 4.47
C GLY A 47 6.67 0.18 3.68
N LEU A 48 6.54 0.37 2.37
CA LEU A 48 7.66 0.53 1.45
C LEU A 48 7.54 1.90 0.80
N VAL A 49 8.65 2.59 0.69
CA VAL A 49 8.67 3.93 0.09
C VAL A 49 9.71 4.00 -1.01
N ALA A 50 9.40 4.80 -2.03
CA ALA A 50 10.32 5.15 -3.10
C ALA A 50 10.76 6.61 -2.86
N PRO A 51 12.00 6.85 -2.43
CA PRO A 51 12.49 8.21 -2.26
C PRO A 51 12.46 8.99 -3.57
N GLY A 52 12.08 10.25 -3.48
CA GLY A 52 12.12 11.20 -4.58
C GLY A 52 13.22 12.24 -4.40
N ALA A 53 13.05 13.39 -5.04
CA ALA A 53 13.99 14.49 -4.93
C ALA A 53 13.82 15.25 -3.61
N GLU A 54 14.92 15.73 -3.04
CA GLU A 54 14.91 16.70 -1.93
C GLU A 54 14.06 16.30 -0.72
N GLY A 55 14.17 15.04 -0.28
CA GLY A 55 13.45 14.58 0.91
C GLY A 55 11.98 14.25 0.68
N THR A 56 11.50 14.31 -0.55
CA THR A 56 10.16 13.90 -0.90
C THR A 56 10.10 12.38 -1.13
N LEU A 57 8.90 11.83 -1.19
CA LEU A 57 8.68 10.46 -1.63
C LEU A 57 8.01 10.45 -3.00
N ALA A 58 8.54 9.62 -3.90
CA ALA A 58 7.93 9.38 -5.20
C ALA A 58 6.72 8.46 -5.11
N GLY A 59 6.67 7.60 -4.10
CA GLY A 59 5.55 6.70 -3.89
C GLY A 59 5.64 5.93 -2.59
N VAL A 60 4.53 5.30 -2.23
CA VAL A 60 4.41 4.47 -1.03
C VAL A 60 3.50 3.28 -1.29
N ALA A 61 3.84 2.14 -0.70
CA ALA A 61 2.97 0.98 -0.61
C ALA A 61 2.82 0.61 0.85
N THR A 62 1.60 0.52 1.35
CA THR A 62 1.35 0.00 2.70
C THR A 62 0.94 -1.46 2.60
N LEU A 63 1.48 -2.28 3.49
CA LEU A 63 1.35 -3.72 3.48
C LEU A 63 0.74 -4.22 4.78
N HIS A 64 -0.02 -5.30 4.68
CA HIS A 64 -0.52 -6.02 5.83
C HIS A 64 -0.30 -7.51 5.66
N GLN A 65 0.06 -8.18 6.74
CA GLN A 65 0.23 -9.63 6.76
C GLN A 65 -0.69 -10.22 7.83
N MET A 66 -1.45 -11.24 7.45
CA MET A 66 -2.36 -11.89 8.39
C MET A 66 -2.32 -13.40 8.25
N THR A 67 -2.56 -14.09 9.35
CA THR A 67 -2.74 -15.54 9.38
C THR A 67 -4.24 -15.84 9.41
N VAL A 68 -4.68 -16.70 8.50
CA VAL A 68 -6.06 -17.19 8.48
C VAL A 68 -6.06 -18.71 8.66
N LEU A 69 -7.05 -19.24 9.40
CA LEU A 69 -7.04 -20.65 9.78
C LEU A 69 -7.21 -21.61 8.59
N HIS A 70 -7.89 -21.17 7.55
CA HIS A 70 -8.17 -22.03 6.39
C HIS A 70 -7.10 -22.00 5.30
N ARG A 71 -5.96 -21.36 5.55
CA ARG A 71 -4.83 -21.34 4.62
C ARG A 71 -3.55 -21.77 5.35
N PRO A 72 -2.71 -22.59 4.71
CA PRO A 72 -1.49 -23.08 5.35
C PRO A 72 -0.38 -22.03 5.50
N LEU A 73 -0.43 -20.94 4.75
CA LEU A 73 0.55 -19.87 4.79
C LEU A 73 -0.15 -18.52 5.00
N PRO A 74 0.54 -17.55 5.61
CA PRO A 74 -0.02 -16.21 5.77
C PRO A 74 -0.40 -15.56 4.45
N VAL A 75 -1.33 -14.63 4.52
CA VAL A 75 -1.77 -13.80 3.39
C VAL A 75 -1.18 -12.41 3.54
N GLY A 76 -0.52 -11.92 2.49
CA GLY A 76 -0.07 -10.55 2.41
C GLY A 76 -1.07 -9.71 1.64
N ARG A 77 -1.14 -8.43 1.96
CA ARG A 77 -2.04 -7.50 1.27
C ARG A 77 -1.34 -6.17 1.04
N ILE A 78 -1.50 -5.62 -0.16
CA ILE A 78 -1.19 -4.20 -0.40
C ILE A 78 -2.47 -3.44 -0.06
N THR A 79 -2.41 -2.63 0.99
CA THR A 79 -3.58 -1.89 1.49
C THR A 79 -3.69 -0.50 0.86
N ALA A 80 -2.57 0.05 0.39
CA ALA A 80 -2.55 1.28 -0.40
C ALA A 80 -1.32 1.28 -1.29
N LEU A 81 -1.47 1.84 -2.48
CA LEU A 81 -0.36 2.06 -3.41
C LEU A 81 -0.57 3.42 -4.04
N VAL A 82 0.36 4.33 -3.81
CA VAL A 82 0.27 5.71 -4.31
C VAL A 82 1.59 6.09 -4.95
N VAL A 83 1.53 6.67 -6.15
CA VAL A 83 2.68 7.26 -6.82
C VAL A 83 2.41 8.76 -6.96
N ASP A 84 3.40 9.57 -6.60
CA ASP A 84 3.29 11.02 -6.76
C ASP A 84 2.99 11.37 -8.22
N ALA A 85 2.11 12.36 -8.42
CA ALA A 85 1.63 12.71 -9.77
C ALA A 85 2.77 13.05 -10.73
N SER A 86 3.82 13.72 -10.21
CA SER A 86 4.99 14.11 -11.02
C SER A 86 5.87 12.92 -11.43
N MET A 87 5.67 11.75 -10.79
CA MET A 87 6.51 10.57 -11.00
C MET A 87 5.77 9.42 -11.70
N ARG A 88 4.53 9.66 -12.12
CA ARG A 88 3.74 8.63 -12.82
C ARG A 88 4.34 8.31 -14.18
N GLY A 89 4.17 7.07 -14.62
CA GLY A 89 4.69 6.60 -15.91
C GLY A 89 6.19 6.34 -15.91
N ARG A 90 6.84 6.33 -14.74
CA ARG A 90 8.29 6.10 -14.60
C ARG A 90 8.64 4.78 -13.92
N GLY A 91 7.67 3.89 -13.75
CA GLY A 91 7.89 2.57 -13.16
C GLY A 91 7.95 2.52 -11.65
N VAL A 92 7.61 3.60 -10.94
CA VAL A 92 7.63 3.63 -9.47
C VAL A 92 6.63 2.63 -8.89
N GLY A 93 5.40 2.62 -9.41
CA GLY A 93 4.37 1.67 -8.97
C GLY A 93 4.76 0.24 -9.18
N THR A 94 5.33 -0.09 -10.34
CA THR A 94 5.82 -1.44 -10.65
C THR A 94 6.93 -1.84 -9.70
N ALA A 95 7.87 -0.94 -9.39
CA ALA A 95 8.95 -1.20 -8.45
C ALA A 95 8.42 -1.43 -7.03
N LEU A 96 7.44 -0.66 -6.59
CA LEU A 96 6.82 -0.84 -5.28
C LEU A 96 6.10 -2.18 -5.16
N VAL A 97 5.36 -2.59 -6.19
CA VAL A 97 4.69 -3.90 -6.19
C VAL A 97 5.71 -5.03 -6.15
N ALA A 98 6.77 -4.95 -6.96
CA ALA A 98 7.83 -5.96 -6.96
C ALA A 98 8.51 -6.07 -5.58
N ALA A 99 8.78 -4.94 -4.95
CA ALA A 99 9.35 -4.92 -3.60
C ALA A 99 8.40 -5.49 -2.56
N ALA A 100 7.10 -5.21 -2.69
CA ALA A 100 6.07 -5.79 -1.82
C ALA A 100 6.00 -7.30 -1.95
N GLU A 101 6.03 -7.82 -3.17
CA GLU A 101 6.05 -9.27 -3.42
C GLU A 101 7.28 -9.92 -2.78
N THR A 102 8.44 -9.33 -2.95
CA THR A 102 9.68 -9.83 -2.34
C THR A 102 9.60 -9.83 -0.82
N ALA A 103 9.14 -8.72 -0.23
CA ALA A 103 9.04 -8.58 1.23
C ALA A 103 8.05 -9.58 1.83
N LEU A 104 6.89 -9.71 1.24
CA LEU A 104 5.83 -10.61 1.76
C LEU A 104 6.18 -12.07 1.56
N LEU A 105 6.77 -12.43 0.42
CA LEU A 105 7.29 -13.77 0.18
C LEU A 105 8.38 -14.11 1.22
N GLY A 106 9.30 -13.19 1.46
CA GLY A 106 10.35 -13.37 2.46
C GLY A 106 9.82 -13.52 3.89
N SER A 107 8.64 -12.99 4.18
CA SER A 107 7.95 -13.15 5.47
C SER A 107 7.13 -14.44 5.54
N GLY A 108 7.10 -15.24 4.50
CA GLY A 108 6.40 -16.52 4.48
C GLY A 108 5.00 -16.48 3.90
N CYS A 109 4.57 -15.37 3.31
CA CYS A 109 3.24 -15.28 2.68
C CYS A 109 3.14 -16.16 1.45
N GLY A 110 2.00 -16.86 1.33
CA GLY A 110 1.71 -17.68 0.16
C GLY A 110 0.83 -17.00 -0.88
N TRP A 111 0.21 -15.89 -0.50
CA TRP A 111 -0.68 -15.11 -1.36
C TRP A 111 -0.43 -13.63 -1.14
N LEU A 112 -0.69 -12.86 -2.19
CA LEU A 112 -0.73 -11.41 -2.12
C LEU A 112 -2.04 -10.92 -2.70
N GLU A 113 -2.79 -10.20 -1.90
CA GLU A 113 -4.06 -9.62 -2.30
C GLU A 113 -3.93 -8.10 -2.43
N ILE A 114 -4.64 -7.53 -3.40
CA ILE A 114 -4.72 -6.08 -3.59
C ILE A 114 -6.19 -5.71 -3.65
N THR A 115 -6.60 -4.74 -2.83
CA THR A 115 -7.94 -4.19 -2.89
C THR A 115 -7.88 -2.88 -3.67
N SER A 116 -8.63 -2.80 -4.76
CA SER A 116 -8.72 -1.60 -5.58
C SER A 116 -10.19 -1.25 -5.79
N ASN A 117 -10.48 0.05 -5.85
CA ASN A 117 -11.84 0.52 -6.13
C ASN A 117 -12.28 0.04 -7.52
N ALA A 118 -13.46 -0.54 -7.60
CA ALA A 118 -14.01 -1.09 -8.84
C ALA A 118 -14.16 -0.05 -9.95
N SER A 119 -14.25 1.25 -9.62
CA SER A 119 -14.35 2.33 -10.60
C SER A 119 -13.00 2.71 -11.23
N LEU A 120 -11.88 2.17 -10.73
CA LEU A 120 -10.53 2.52 -11.19
C LEU A 120 -10.03 1.52 -12.23
N ALA A 121 -10.57 1.57 -13.45
CA ALA A 121 -10.22 0.65 -14.52
C ALA A 121 -8.70 0.65 -14.86
N ALA A 122 -8.05 1.83 -14.80
CA ALA A 122 -6.62 1.94 -15.06
C ALA A 122 -5.79 1.20 -14.01
N ALA A 123 -6.20 1.26 -12.74
CA ALA A 123 -5.54 0.52 -11.66
C ALA A 123 -5.71 -0.98 -11.85
N HIS A 124 -6.90 -1.44 -12.22
CA HIS A 124 -7.15 -2.86 -12.51
C HIS A 124 -6.27 -3.36 -13.66
N ALA A 125 -6.19 -2.59 -14.76
CA ALA A 125 -5.34 -2.95 -15.88
C ALA A 125 -3.87 -3.02 -15.48
N PHE A 126 -3.40 -2.10 -14.63
CA PHE A 126 -2.05 -2.11 -14.09
C PHE A 126 -1.76 -3.41 -13.34
N TYR A 127 -2.63 -3.80 -12.40
CA TYR A 127 -2.43 -5.01 -11.62
C TYR A 127 -2.54 -6.27 -12.48
N GLU A 128 -3.47 -6.32 -13.42
CA GLU A 128 -3.61 -7.47 -14.33
C GLU A 128 -2.34 -7.66 -15.17
N ARG A 129 -1.72 -6.58 -15.63
CA ARG A 129 -0.44 -6.67 -16.36
C ARG A 129 0.69 -7.26 -15.48
N LEU A 130 0.60 -7.10 -14.18
CA LEU A 130 1.58 -7.66 -13.23
C LEU A 130 1.23 -9.09 -12.79
N GLY A 131 0.20 -9.70 -13.36
CA GLY A 131 -0.17 -11.08 -13.10
C GLY A 131 -1.25 -11.27 -12.04
N TYR A 132 -1.89 -10.21 -11.57
CA TYR A 132 -2.97 -10.32 -10.59
C TYR A 132 -4.29 -10.64 -11.26
N GLU A 133 -5.06 -11.53 -10.62
CA GLU A 133 -6.36 -11.98 -11.12
C GLU A 133 -7.48 -11.48 -10.22
N ARG A 134 -8.64 -11.19 -10.82
CA ARG A 134 -9.84 -10.85 -10.04
C ARG A 134 -10.44 -12.14 -9.52
N THR A 135 -10.58 -12.26 -8.20
CA THR A 135 -11.08 -13.50 -7.61
C THR A 135 -12.32 -13.34 -6.76
N SER A 136 -12.58 -12.14 -6.21
CA SER A 136 -13.68 -11.95 -5.27
C SER A 136 -14.23 -10.53 -5.32
N VAL A 137 -15.38 -10.37 -4.69
CA VAL A 137 -16.05 -9.07 -4.53
C VAL A 137 -15.89 -8.64 -3.07
N ARG A 138 -15.56 -7.38 -2.85
CA ARG A 138 -15.47 -6.80 -1.51
C ARG A 138 -16.81 -6.20 -1.12
N LEU A 139 -17.34 -6.62 0.04
CA LEU A 139 -18.56 -6.07 0.62
C LEU A 139 -18.19 -5.33 1.90
N VAL A 140 -18.69 -4.10 2.06
CA VAL A 140 -18.34 -3.24 3.18
C VAL A 140 -19.61 -2.71 3.85
N LYS A 141 -19.63 -2.72 5.18
CA LYS A 141 -20.66 -2.10 5.99
C LYS A 141 -20.00 -1.33 7.13
N LEU A 142 -20.37 -0.08 7.30
CA LEU A 142 -19.91 0.70 8.45
C LEU A 142 -20.63 0.22 9.71
N LEU A 143 -19.89 -0.15 10.75
CA LEU A 143 -20.45 -0.69 11.99
C LEU A 143 -20.50 0.31 13.14
N GLY A 144 -19.81 1.43 13.04
CA GLY A 144 -19.68 2.39 14.12
C GLY A 144 -20.10 3.79 13.73
N PRO A 145 -19.98 4.78 14.66
CA PRO A 145 -20.34 6.17 14.40
C PRO A 145 -19.31 6.91 13.56
N ALA A 146 -18.20 6.28 13.18
CA ALA A 146 -17.20 6.90 12.33
C ALA A 146 -17.80 7.28 10.99
N LYS A 147 -17.44 8.45 10.46
CA LYS A 147 -17.89 8.84 9.13
C LYS A 147 -17.31 7.87 8.10
N PRO A 148 -18.13 7.42 7.14
CA PRO A 148 -17.59 6.62 6.06
C PRO A 148 -16.58 7.47 5.29
N GLU A 149 -15.37 6.95 5.14
CA GLU A 149 -14.42 7.52 4.21
C GLU A 149 -14.84 7.10 2.81
N GLU A 150 -14.80 8.05 1.89
CA GLU A 150 -15.07 7.73 0.50
C GLU A 150 -13.96 6.83 -0.02
N SER A 151 -14.33 5.64 -0.40
CA SER A 151 -13.42 4.66 -0.99
C SER A 151 -13.33 4.83 -2.50
#